data_41269d66982b71bdaac92971a5605b5c
#
_entry.id   41269d66982b71bdaac92971a5605b5c
#
_cell.length_a   1.000
_cell.length_b   1.000
_cell.length_c   1.000
_cell.angle_alpha   90.00
_cell.angle_beta   90.00
_cell.angle_gamma   90.00
#
_symmetry.space_group_name_H-M   'P 1'
#
loop_
_entity.id
_entity.type
_entity.pdbx_description
1 polymer ?
#
loop_
_entity_poly.entity_id
_entity_poly.type
_entity_poly.pdbx_seq_one_letter_code
_entity_poly.pdbx_strand_id
1 'polypeptide(L)'
;MKTSDFHFDLPEHLIAQAPLSDRSGSRMLVLDGPTGNVSHRQFLELEALVHSGDLLVFNNTRVIPARLYGQKQTGGRVEILIERLKGDGSVLAHVRASKSPKESSLIYITSDANGDISDFSLRVTGRSGALFELEAETGNVSQMMRLHGHMPLPPYIDREDTEEDRERYQTVYAKRDGAVAAPTAGLHFDGPLLELLRLKGVETAYVTLHVGAGTFQPVRVDDINNHKMHSEWLEVDEVCVDAIRTCRERGGRVIAVGTTSVRSLETAAASGEVADGCLSLIHI
;
A
#
# COMPACT_ATOMS: atom_id res chain seq x y z
N MET A 1 -17.93 -18.65 7.23
CA MET A 1 -17.94 -17.31 7.85
C MET A 1 -18.49 -16.35 6.81
N LYS A 2 -19.46 -15.51 7.18
CA LYS A 2 -20.11 -14.59 6.25
C LYS A 2 -19.48 -13.20 6.32
N THR A 3 -19.51 -12.46 5.23
CA THR A 3 -19.07 -11.06 5.21
C THR A 3 -19.85 -10.21 6.24
N SER A 4 -21.14 -10.52 6.46
CA SER A 4 -21.96 -9.86 7.48
C SER A 4 -21.48 -10.05 8.92
N ASP A 5 -20.69 -11.09 9.22
CA ASP A 5 -20.17 -11.35 10.56
C ASP A 5 -19.13 -10.30 10.99
N PHE A 6 -18.62 -9.50 10.02
CA PHE A 6 -17.67 -8.41 10.24
C PHE A 6 -18.30 -7.03 10.13
N HIS A 7 -19.63 -6.96 9.90
CA HIS A 7 -20.31 -5.68 9.78
C HIS A 7 -20.44 -4.99 11.14
N PHE A 8 -20.15 -3.70 11.17
CA PHE A 8 -20.41 -2.84 12.30
C PHE A 8 -20.70 -1.41 11.80
N ASP A 9 -21.42 -0.64 12.59
CA ASP A 9 -21.68 0.76 12.28
C ASP A 9 -20.44 1.59 12.58
N LEU A 10 -19.85 2.17 11.54
CA LEU A 10 -18.73 3.12 11.64
C LEU A 10 -19.23 4.52 11.28
N PRO A 11 -19.42 5.42 12.25
CA PRO A 11 -19.80 6.79 11.96
C PRO A 11 -18.72 7.52 11.15
N GLU A 12 -19.12 8.20 10.06
CA GLU A 12 -18.18 8.89 9.15
C GLU A 12 -17.27 9.90 9.85
N HIS A 13 -17.78 10.60 10.88
CA HIS A 13 -17.00 11.58 11.64
C HIS A 13 -15.85 10.96 12.46
N LEU A 14 -15.79 9.63 12.61
CA LEU A 14 -14.69 8.92 13.26
C LEU A 14 -13.58 8.56 12.28
N ILE A 15 -13.78 8.76 10.98
CA ILE A 15 -12.76 8.55 9.95
C ILE A 15 -11.98 9.86 9.77
N ALA A 16 -10.72 9.88 10.19
CA ALA A 16 -9.87 11.05 10.02
C ALA A 16 -9.64 11.32 8.52
N GLN A 17 -9.78 12.58 8.11
CA GLN A 17 -9.58 13.03 6.73
C GLN A 17 -8.19 13.63 6.49
N ALA A 18 -7.45 13.92 7.58
CA ALA A 18 -6.07 14.38 7.53
C ALA A 18 -5.26 13.73 8.65
N PRO A 19 -3.96 13.50 8.43
CA PRO A 19 -3.08 12.99 9.48
C PRO A 19 -2.84 14.04 10.55
N LEU A 20 -2.47 13.61 11.77
CA LEU A 20 -1.95 14.50 12.80
C LEU A 20 -0.60 15.10 12.34
N SER A 21 -0.19 16.24 12.92
CA SER A 21 1.14 16.82 12.69
C SER A 21 2.25 15.83 13.01
N ASP A 22 2.14 15.17 14.16
CA ASP A 22 3.11 14.18 14.61
C ASP A 22 2.62 12.77 14.30
N ARG A 23 3.44 11.97 13.61
CA ARG A 23 3.07 10.61 13.22
C ARG A 23 2.83 9.72 14.44
N SER A 24 3.69 9.80 15.46
CA SER A 24 3.61 9.03 16.70
C SER A 24 2.57 9.55 17.70
N GLY A 25 1.91 10.68 17.42
CA GLY A 25 0.87 11.26 18.27
C GLY A 25 -0.50 10.56 18.23
N SER A 26 -0.67 9.54 17.40
CA SER A 26 -1.95 8.82 17.26
C SER A 26 -2.28 8.01 18.50
N ARG A 27 -3.59 7.81 18.73
CA ARG A 27 -4.08 6.87 19.75
C ARG A 27 -3.76 5.44 19.32
N MET A 28 -3.46 4.60 20.29
CA MET A 28 -3.18 3.18 20.11
C MET A 28 -4.08 2.34 21.01
N LEU A 29 -4.74 1.33 20.45
CA LEU A 29 -5.41 0.28 21.21
C LEU A 29 -4.44 -0.89 21.34
N VAL A 30 -4.21 -1.34 22.57
CA VAL A 30 -3.40 -2.53 22.88
C VAL A 30 -4.32 -3.65 23.29
N LEU A 31 -4.27 -4.75 22.56
CA LEU A 31 -4.96 -6.00 22.88
C LEU A 31 -3.93 -7.02 23.34
N ASP A 32 -4.07 -7.50 24.58
CA ASP A 32 -3.32 -8.63 25.09
C ASP A 32 -4.01 -9.93 24.63
N GLY A 33 -3.41 -10.63 23.67
CA GLY A 33 -3.99 -11.84 23.08
C GLY A 33 -4.28 -12.96 24.09
N PRO A 34 -3.36 -13.31 25.01
CA PRO A 34 -3.58 -14.33 26.03
C PRO A 34 -4.72 -14.04 27.00
N THR A 35 -4.88 -12.81 27.43
CA THR A 35 -5.87 -12.42 28.46
C THR A 35 -7.13 -11.78 27.87
N GLY A 36 -7.09 -11.30 26.61
CA GLY A 36 -8.15 -10.53 26.00
C GLY A 36 -8.28 -9.10 26.54
N ASN A 37 -7.37 -8.66 27.41
CA ASN A 37 -7.43 -7.32 28.00
C ASN A 37 -7.14 -6.25 26.94
N VAL A 38 -7.94 -5.19 26.97
CA VAL A 38 -7.79 -4.03 26.10
C VAL A 38 -7.34 -2.83 26.93
N SER A 39 -6.34 -2.10 26.43
CA SER A 39 -5.92 -0.82 26.99
C SER A 39 -5.73 0.23 25.92
N HIS A 40 -5.95 1.51 26.27
CA HIS A 40 -5.78 2.64 25.36
C HIS A 40 -4.52 3.40 25.72
N ARG A 41 -3.71 3.70 24.72
CA ARG A 41 -2.40 4.38 24.84
C ARG A 41 -2.20 5.38 23.70
N GLN A 42 -1.09 6.10 23.76
CA GLN A 42 -0.56 6.85 22.63
C GLN A 42 0.43 5.95 21.86
N PHE A 43 0.58 6.16 20.54
CA PHE A 43 1.48 5.33 19.75
C PHE A 43 2.94 5.46 20.20
N LEU A 44 3.35 6.63 20.66
CA LEU A 44 4.69 6.85 21.24
C LEU A 44 5.00 5.88 22.39
N GLU A 45 3.99 5.42 23.14
CA GLU A 45 4.15 4.45 24.25
C GLU A 45 4.44 3.02 23.74
N LEU A 46 4.50 2.80 22.42
CA LEU A 46 4.99 1.53 21.84
C LEU A 46 6.35 1.15 22.43
N GLU A 47 7.17 2.16 22.71
CA GLU A 47 8.48 1.97 23.35
C GLU A 47 8.38 1.13 24.63
N ALA A 48 7.36 1.32 25.45
CA ALA A 48 7.14 0.54 26.67
C ALA A 48 6.70 -0.92 26.44
N LEU A 49 6.22 -1.24 25.24
CA LEU A 49 5.70 -2.58 24.89
C LEU A 49 6.74 -3.48 24.21
N VAL A 50 7.83 -2.89 23.70
CA VAL A 50 8.91 -3.64 23.07
C VAL A 50 10.14 -3.72 23.98
N HIS A 51 10.96 -4.75 23.79
CA HIS A 51 12.11 -5.03 24.63
C HIS A 51 13.39 -5.06 23.84
N SER A 52 14.52 -4.84 24.52
CA SER A 52 15.83 -5.09 23.92
C SER A 52 15.93 -6.49 23.37
N GLY A 53 16.42 -6.64 22.15
CA GLY A 53 16.51 -7.91 21.44
C GLY A 53 15.30 -8.26 20.59
N ASP A 54 14.19 -7.50 20.65
CA ASP A 54 13.08 -7.64 19.71
C ASP A 54 13.47 -7.16 18.32
N LEU A 55 12.81 -7.69 17.30
CA LEU A 55 12.95 -7.31 15.89
C LEU A 55 11.61 -6.80 15.35
N LEU A 56 11.57 -5.55 14.88
CA LEU A 56 10.43 -5.02 14.13
C LEU A 56 10.65 -5.26 12.63
N VAL A 57 9.69 -5.89 11.96
CA VAL A 57 9.73 -6.13 10.52
C VAL A 57 8.75 -5.21 9.82
N PHE A 58 9.28 -4.34 8.95
CA PHE A 58 8.56 -3.31 8.22
C PHE A 58 8.42 -3.63 6.73
N ASN A 59 7.38 -3.10 6.10
CA ASN A 59 7.28 -3.06 4.64
C ASN A 59 7.85 -1.74 4.12
N ASN A 60 8.95 -1.79 3.37
CA ASN A 60 9.67 -0.61 2.86
C ASN A 60 9.19 -0.15 1.47
N THR A 61 8.04 -0.62 1.03
CA THR A 61 7.47 -0.17 -0.24
C THR A 61 7.20 1.33 -0.21
N ARG A 62 7.34 1.98 -1.39
CA ARG A 62 7.03 3.39 -1.60
C ARG A 62 5.84 3.53 -2.54
N VAL A 63 4.89 4.37 -2.15
CA VAL A 63 3.72 4.67 -2.98
C VAL A 63 4.12 5.55 -4.14
N ILE A 64 3.71 5.15 -5.34
CA ILE A 64 3.88 5.94 -6.56
C ILE A 64 2.65 6.82 -6.80
N PRO A 65 2.78 8.00 -7.45
CA PRO A 65 1.65 8.84 -7.80
C PRO A 65 0.86 8.21 -8.96
N ALA A 66 0.18 7.10 -8.64
CA ALA A 66 -0.42 6.17 -9.59
C ALA A 66 -1.77 6.62 -10.16
N ARG A 67 -2.39 7.67 -9.59
CA ARG A 67 -3.66 8.19 -10.08
C ARG A 67 -3.40 9.25 -11.13
N LEU A 68 -4.00 9.08 -12.31
CA LEU A 68 -3.95 10.03 -13.41
C LEU A 68 -5.38 10.42 -13.81
N TYR A 69 -5.54 11.65 -14.21
CA TYR A 69 -6.76 12.12 -14.85
C TYR A 69 -6.54 12.32 -16.33
N GLY A 70 -7.63 12.21 -17.11
CA GLY A 70 -7.52 12.38 -18.53
C GLY A 70 -8.86 12.57 -19.22
N GLN A 71 -8.79 12.83 -20.51
CA GLN A 71 -9.93 13.02 -21.38
C GLN A 71 -9.81 12.15 -22.63
N LYS A 72 -10.90 11.47 -22.98
CA LYS A 72 -11.00 10.75 -24.26
C LYS A 72 -11.10 11.72 -25.41
N GLN A 73 -10.76 11.29 -26.64
CA GLN A 73 -10.97 12.08 -27.87
C GLN A 73 -12.40 12.61 -28.01
N THR A 74 -13.39 11.93 -27.41
CA THR A 74 -14.80 12.34 -27.44
C THR A 74 -15.16 13.36 -26.35
N GLY A 75 -14.19 13.87 -25.59
CA GLY A 75 -14.39 14.83 -24.50
C GLY A 75 -14.77 14.21 -23.16
N GLY A 76 -15.01 12.90 -23.09
CA GLY A 76 -15.39 12.25 -21.82
C GLY A 76 -14.21 12.13 -20.86
N ARG A 77 -14.43 12.49 -19.59
CA ARG A 77 -13.41 12.40 -18.52
C ARG A 77 -13.12 10.95 -18.15
N VAL A 78 -11.89 10.72 -17.73
CA VAL A 78 -11.35 9.43 -17.34
C VAL A 78 -10.47 9.60 -16.11
N GLU A 79 -10.66 8.71 -15.13
CA GLU A 79 -9.74 8.51 -14.02
C GLU A 79 -9.01 7.19 -14.26
N ILE A 80 -7.70 7.20 -14.16
CA ILE A 80 -6.83 6.04 -14.36
C ILE A 80 -6.08 5.80 -13.05
N LEU A 81 -6.14 4.58 -12.54
CA LEU A 81 -5.33 4.15 -11.41
C LEU A 81 -4.40 3.04 -11.89
N ILE A 82 -3.12 3.37 -12.00
CA ILE A 82 -2.10 2.41 -12.43
C ILE A 82 -1.92 1.37 -11.35
N GLU A 83 -2.16 0.11 -11.71
CA GLU A 83 -2.00 -1.05 -10.84
C GLU A 83 -0.58 -1.61 -10.91
N ARG A 84 0.01 -1.65 -12.11
CA ARG A 84 1.31 -2.25 -12.35
C ARG A 84 2.01 -1.64 -13.56
N LEU A 85 3.29 -1.31 -13.38
CA LEU A 85 4.20 -1.02 -14.48
C LEU A 85 4.76 -2.33 -15.04
N LYS A 86 4.71 -2.54 -16.36
CA LYS A 86 5.33 -3.68 -17.03
C LYS A 86 6.73 -3.31 -17.50
N GLY A 87 7.60 -4.33 -17.67
CA GLY A 87 8.99 -4.12 -18.09
C GLY A 87 9.15 -3.59 -19.52
N ASP A 88 8.12 -3.66 -20.35
CA ASP A 88 8.05 -3.14 -21.72
C ASP A 88 7.58 -1.67 -21.80
N GLY A 89 7.35 -1.02 -20.66
CA GLY A 89 6.86 0.37 -20.59
C GLY A 89 5.33 0.51 -20.67
N SER A 90 4.60 -0.59 -20.88
CA SER A 90 3.14 -0.62 -20.76
C SER A 90 2.70 -0.70 -19.30
N VAL A 91 1.42 -0.47 -19.04
CA VAL A 91 0.83 -0.55 -17.70
C VAL A 91 -0.47 -1.31 -17.69
N LEU A 92 -0.74 -1.93 -16.53
CA LEU A 92 -2.08 -2.40 -16.17
C LEU A 92 -2.71 -1.34 -15.28
N ALA A 93 -3.95 -0.95 -15.58
CA ALA A 93 -4.64 0.10 -14.83
C ALA A 93 -6.14 -0.16 -14.71
N HIS A 94 -6.71 0.29 -13.59
CA HIS A 94 -8.14 0.53 -13.51
C HIS A 94 -8.47 1.81 -14.26
N VAL A 95 -9.55 1.79 -15.04
CA VAL A 95 -10.01 2.97 -15.78
C VAL A 95 -11.48 3.20 -15.46
N ARG A 96 -11.77 4.33 -14.81
CA ARG A 96 -13.11 4.78 -14.50
C ARG A 96 -13.52 5.86 -15.48
N ALA A 97 -14.65 5.65 -16.16
CA ALA A 97 -15.24 6.60 -17.10
C ALA A 97 -16.74 6.33 -17.22
N SER A 98 -17.52 7.33 -17.63
CA SER A 98 -18.97 7.17 -17.89
C SER A 98 -19.28 6.10 -18.96
N LYS A 99 -18.43 6.02 -19.98
CA LYS A 99 -18.41 4.95 -20.98
C LYS A 99 -16.98 4.43 -21.07
N SER A 100 -16.80 3.13 -20.94
CA SER A 100 -15.50 2.47 -21.02
C SER A 100 -14.78 2.82 -22.32
N PRO A 101 -13.48 3.20 -22.29
CA PRO A 101 -12.72 3.43 -23.51
C PRO A 101 -12.58 2.11 -24.27
N LYS A 102 -12.58 2.20 -25.60
CA LYS A 102 -12.38 1.06 -26.51
C LYS A 102 -10.89 0.84 -26.76
N GLU A 103 -10.57 -0.37 -27.19
CA GLU A 103 -9.24 -0.67 -27.72
C GLU A 103 -8.85 0.30 -28.85
N SER A 104 -7.59 0.62 -28.94
CA SER A 104 -7.00 1.63 -29.85
C SER A 104 -7.41 3.07 -29.60
N SER A 105 -8.28 3.37 -28.63
CA SER A 105 -8.63 4.76 -28.29
C SER A 105 -7.50 5.45 -27.52
N LEU A 106 -7.38 6.77 -27.70
CA LEU A 106 -6.45 7.63 -26.98
C LEU A 106 -7.14 8.27 -25.76
N ILE A 107 -6.36 8.40 -24.70
CA ILE A 107 -6.69 9.15 -23.49
C ILE A 107 -5.62 10.22 -23.32
N TYR A 108 -5.99 11.48 -23.45
CA TYR A 108 -5.10 12.62 -23.19
C TYR A 108 -5.05 12.89 -21.70
N ILE A 109 -3.85 12.97 -21.15
CA ILE A 109 -3.67 13.23 -19.72
C ILE A 109 -3.94 14.69 -19.41
N THR A 110 -4.62 14.94 -18.29
CA THR A 110 -4.90 16.29 -17.79
C THR A 110 -4.16 16.54 -16.49
N SER A 111 -3.99 17.81 -16.11
CA SER A 111 -3.31 18.18 -14.85
C SER A 111 -4.05 17.66 -13.61
N ASP A 112 -5.36 17.62 -13.67
CA ASP A 112 -6.27 17.16 -12.63
C ASP A 112 -7.62 16.70 -13.23
N ALA A 113 -8.62 16.39 -12.42
CA ALA A 113 -9.93 15.91 -12.87
C ALA A 113 -10.67 16.89 -13.79
N ASN A 114 -10.38 18.19 -13.73
CA ASN A 114 -11.01 19.28 -14.50
C ASN A 114 -9.98 20.11 -15.27
N GLY A 115 -8.72 19.70 -15.27
CA GLY A 115 -7.60 20.46 -15.76
C GLY A 115 -7.41 20.43 -17.26
N ASP A 116 -6.43 21.20 -17.71
CA ASP A 116 -6.05 21.29 -19.11
C ASP A 116 -5.35 20.03 -19.60
N ILE A 117 -5.50 19.74 -20.90
CA ILE A 117 -4.83 18.62 -21.56
C ILE A 117 -3.33 18.93 -21.64
N SER A 118 -2.53 17.97 -21.21
CA SER A 118 -1.07 18.01 -21.32
C SER A 118 -0.57 17.42 -22.66
N ASP A 119 0.74 17.43 -22.85
CA ASP A 119 1.38 16.82 -24.03
C ASP A 119 1.44 15.27 -23.95
N PHE A 120 0.92 14.67 -22.88
CA PHE A 120 0.95 13.23 -22.65
C PHE A 120 -0.36 12.56 -23.05
N SER A 121 -0.24 11.39 -23.64
CA SER A 121 -1.40 10.54 -23.94
C SER A 121 -1.07 9.07 -23.80
N LEU A 122 -2.12 8.30 -23.47
CA LEU A 122 -2.09 6.85 -23.36
C LEU A 122 -2.98 6.24 -24.45
N ARG A 123 -2.51 5.16 -25.05
CA ARG A 123 -3.29 4.31 -25.94
C ARG A 123 -3.80 3.10 -25.16
N VAL A 124 -5.07 2.76 -25.34
CA VAL A 124 -5.65 1.51 -24.87
C VAL A 124 -5.25 0.40 -25.84
N THR A 125 -4.42 -0.55 -25.39
CA THR A 125 -3.91 -1.65 -26.23
C THR A 125 -4.68 -2.94 -26.01
N GLY A 126 -5.42 -3.06 -24.90
CA GLY A 126 -6.19 -4.26 -24.62
C GLY A 126 -6.76 -4.30 -23.21
N ARG A 127 -7.05 -5.52 -22.78
CA ARG A 127 -7.52 -5.83 -21.42
C ARG A 127 -6.88 -7.09 -20.88
N SER A 128 -6.63 -7.07 -19.56
CA SER A 128 -6.24 -8.23 -18.77
C SER A 128 -7.24 -8.38 -17.61
N GLY A 129 -8.26 -9.23 -17.80
CA GLY A 129 -9.37 -9.33 -16.88
C GLY A 129 -10.15 -8.00 -16.73
N ALA A 130 -10.23 -7.49 -15.51
CA ALA A 130 -10.89 -6.21 -15.22
C ALA A 130 -10.00 -4.99 -15.53
N LEU A 131 -8.71 -5.18 -15.71
CA LEU A 131 -7.73 -4.11 -15.96
C LEU A 131 -7.62 -3.78 -17.44
N PHE A 132 -7.27 -2.53 -17.73
CA PHE A 132 -6.88 -2.08 -19.05
C PHE A 132 -5.37 -2.22 -19.22
N GLU A 133 -4.96 -2.59 -20.42
CA GLU A 133 -3.59 -2.47 -20.87
C GLU A 133 -3.43 -1.14 -21.58
N LEU A 134 -2.50 -0.32 -21.10
CA LEU A 134 -2.27 1.02 -21.62
C LEU A 134 -0.78 1.19 -21.94
N GLU A 135 -0.51 1.88 -23.04
CA GLU A 135 0.84 2.26 -23.46
C GLU A 135 0.93 3.78 -23.66
N ALA A 136 2.10 4.34 -23.36
CA ALA A 136 2.35 5.74 -23.65
C ALA A 136 2.40 5.96 -25.16
N GLU A 137 1.50 6.77 -25.69
CA GLU A 137 1.54 7.23 -27.07
C GLU A 137 2.53 8.38 -27.25
N THR A 138 2.61 9.26 -26.25
CA THR A 138 3.58 10.35 -26.17
C THR A 138 4.29 10.32 -24.83
N GLY A 139 5.61 10.55 -24.83
CA GLY A 139 6.44 10.49 -23.62
C GLY A 139 6.61 9.07 -23.07
N ASN A 140 6.71 8.96 -21.75
CA ASN A 140 6.72 7.67 -21.04
C ASN A 140 5.90 7.76 -19.76
N VAL A 141 5.40 6.60 -19.29
CA VAL A 141 4.49 6.53 -18.15
C VAL A 141 5.13 7.03 -16.86
N SER A 142 6.41 6.75 -16.62
CA SER A 142 7.10 7.21 -15.40
C SER A 142 7.22 8.74 -15.36
N GLN A 143 7.49 9.39 -16.48
CA GLN A 143 7.49 10.84 -16.57
C GLN A 143 6.09 11.42 -16.40
N MET A 144 5.09 10.80 -17.00
CA MET A 144 3.68 11.16 -16.90
C MET A 144 3.21 11.13 -15.43
N MET A 145 3.49 10.04 -14.71
CA MET A 145 3.18 9.93 -13.29
C MET A 145 3.89 10.97 -12.44
N ARG A 146 5.17 11.25 -12.74
CA ARG A 146 5.94 12.25 -11.97
C ARG A 146 5.38 13.65 -12.12
N LEU A 147 4.91 14.04 -13.33
CA LEU A 147 4.45 15.39 -13.65
C LEU A 147 2.96 15.60 -13.38
N HIS A 148 2.13 14.59 -13.63
CA HIS A 148 0.67 14.67 -13.58
C HIS A 148 0.03 13.62 -12.67
N GLY A 149 0.86 12.82 -11.97
CA GLY A 149 0.36 11.79 -11.07
C GLY A 149 -0.05 12.37 -9.72
N HIS A 150 -1.17 11.88 -9.23
CA HIS A 150 -1.77 12.18 -7.93
C HIS A 150 -1.57 11.01 -6.97
N MET A 151 -1.46 11.31 -5.68
CA MET A 151 -1.37 10.28 -4.65
C MET A 151 -2.68 9.51 -4.57
N PRO A 152 -2.66 8.18 -4.67
CA PRO A 152 -3.86 7.36 -4.67
C PRO A 152 -4.39 7.17 -3.24
N LEU A 153 -4.90 8.24 -2.62
CA LEU A 153 -5.47 8.17 -1.28
C LEU A 153 -6.60 7.13 -1.22
N PRO A 154 -6.76 6.42 -0.09
CA PRO A 154 -7.85 5.46 0.10
C PRO A 154 -9.22 6.10 -0.09
N PRO A 155 -10.23 5.36 -0.58
CA PRO A 155 -11.54 5.93 -0.92
C PRO A 155 -12.36 6.43 0.27
N TYR A 156 -11.95 6.12 1.52
CA TYR A 156 -12.56 6.68 2.72
C TYR A 156 -12.00 8.05 3.11
N ILE A 157 -10.95 8.52 2.42
CA ILE A 157 -10.46 9.89 2.48
C ILE A 157 -11.18 10.66 1.37
N ASP A 158 -12.18 11.43 1.76
CA ASP A 158 -13.08 12.15 0.83
C ASP A 158 -12.58 13.57 0.56
N ARG A 159 -11.38 13.66 0.00
CA ARG A 159 -10.76 14.89 -0.48
C ARG A 159 -9.75 14.59 -1.60
N GLU A 160 -9.44 15.60 -2.36
CA GLU A 160 -8.30 15.53 -3.29
C GLU A 160 -6.98 15.44 -2.53
N ASP A 161 -5.98 14.83 -3.18
CA ASP A 161 -4.63 14.81 -2.65
C ASP A 161 -3.99 16.21 -2.72
N THR A 162 -3.06 16.44 -1.80
CA THR A 162 -2.26 17.67 -1.74
C THR A 162 -0.78 17.34 -1.92
N GLU A 163 0.05 18.36 -2.14
CA GLU A 163 1.51 18.15 -2.24
C GLU A 163 2.07 17.53 -0.96
N GLU A 164 1.50 17.87 0.20
CA GLU A 164 1.89 17.27 1.48
C GLU A 164 1.66 15.76 1.52
N ASP A 165 0.61 15.24 0.86
CA ASP A 165 0.32 13.80 0.83
C ASP A 165 1.41 13.00 0.13
N ARG A 166 2.21 13.59 -0.76
CA ARG A 166 3.34 12.94 -1.40
C ARG A 166 4.37 12.43 -0.38
N GLU A 167 4.51 13.13 0.74
CA GLU A 167 5.39 12.71 1.85
C GLU A 167 4.62 12.09 3.02
N ARG A 168 3.42 12.60 3.32
CA ARG A 168 2.64 12.11 4.47
C ARG A 168 2.05 10.73 4.23
N TYR A 169 1.67 10.39 2.99
CA TYR A 169 1.20 9.05 2.62
C TYR A 169 2.36 8.11 2.24
N GLN A 170 3.52 8.30 2.90
CA GLN A 170 4.71 7.45 2.85
C GLN A 170 5.19 7.13 4.25
N THR A 171 5.77 5.95 4.44
CA THR A 171 6.53 5.67 5.66
C THR A 171 7.88 6.39 5.60
N VAL A 172 8.44 6.75 6.77
CA VAL A 172 9.75 7.44 6.84
C VAL A 172 10.92 6.58 6.36
N TYR A 173 10.69 5.29 6.18
CA TYR A 173 11.66 4.31 5.66
C TYR A 173 11.29 3.76 4.27
N ALA A 174 10.31 4.36 3.59
CA ALA A 174 9.91 3.96 2.25
C ALA A 174 11.09 4.08 1.26
N LYS A 175 11.38 3.00 0.53
CA LYS A 175 12.57 2.90 -0.31
C LYS A 175 12.29 2.39 -1.72
N ARG A 176 11.40 1.40 -1.91
CA ARG A 176 11.18 0.71 -3.19
C ARG A 176 9.85 1.14 -3.80
N ASP A 177 9.91 1.90 -4.89
CA ASP A 177 8.73 2.35 -5.65
C ASP A 177 7.93 1.16 -6.20
N GLY A 178 6.59 1.27 -6.16
CA GLY A 178 5.71 0.27 -6.80
C GLY A 178 4.35 0.07 -6.13
N ALA A 179 4.12 0.60 -4.93
CA ALA A 179 2.83 0.47 -4.27
C ALA A 179 1.82 1.52 -4.75
N VAL A 180 0.55 1.13 -4.75
CA VAL A 180 -0.61 2.02 -4.95
C VAL A 180 -1.20 2.46 -3.60
N ALA A 181 -0.94 1.72 -2.54
CA ALA A 181 -1.35 2.09 -1.19
C ALA A 181 -0.20 1.97 -0.19
N ALA A 182 -0.15 2.89 0.79
CA ALA A 182 0.85 2.85 1.83
C ALA A 182 0.61 1.70 2.83
N PRO A 183 1.67 1.11 3.41
CA PRO A 183 1.55 0.21 4.56
C PRO A 183 1.19 1.03 5.80
N THR A 184 -0.12 1.26 6.00
CA THR A 184 -0.67 2.29 6.90
C THR A 184 -0.22 2.16 8.35
N ALA A 185 0.01 0.95 8.86
CA ALA A 185 0.56 0.76 10.21
C ALA A 185 1.94 1.41 10.38
N GLY A 186 2.74 1.46 9.31
CA GLY A 186 4.04 2.11 9.30
C GLY A 186 4.01 3.63 9.32
N LEU A 187 2.88 4.24 8.96
CA LEU A 187 2.74 5.70 8.92
C LEU A 187 2.80 6.36 10.30
N HIS A 188 2.58 5.59 11.37
CA HIS A 188 2.66 6.07 12.75
C HIS A 188 4.09 6.18 13.28
N PHE A 189 5.07 5.59 12.59
CA PHE A 189 6.48 5.71 12.96
C PHE A 189 7.09 6.99 12.39
N ASP A 190 7.91 7.64 13.22
CA ASP A 190 8.74 8.77 12.85
C ASP A 190 10.22 8.49 13.18
N GLY A 191 11.11 9.37 12.73
CA GLY A 191 12.54 9.22 12.98
C GLY A 191 12.91 9.19 14.46
N PRO A 192 12.38 10.12 15.30
CA PRO A 192 12.64 10.12 16.74
C PRO A 192 12.23 8.80 17.43
N LEU A 193 11.04 8.26 17.13
CA LEU A 193 10.60 6.98 17.72
C LEU A 193 11.50 5.81 17.27
N LEU A 194 11.85 5.73 15.99
CA LEU A 194 12.73 4.68 15.48
C LEU A 194 14.11 4.74 16.15
N GLU A 195 14.66 5.94 16.35
CA GLU A 195 15.93 6.12 17.05
C GLU A 195 15.83 5.74 18.53
N LEU A 196 14.75 6.10 19.22
CA LEU A 196 14.50 5.69 20.60
C LEU A 196 14.47 4.17 20.73
N LEU A 197 13.78 3.47 19.82
CA LEU A 197 13.71 2.02 19.79
C LEU A 197 15.09 1.39 19.52
N ARG A 198 15.85 1.95 18.59
CA ARG A 198 17.22 1.52 18.30
C ARG A 198 18.13 1.64 19.52
N LEU A 199 18.07 2.77 20.24
CA LEU A 199 18.84 2.99 21.49
C LEU A 199 18.44 2.02 22.60
N LYS A 200 17.19 1.57 22.61
CA LYS A 200 16.69 0.53 23.52
C LYS A 200 17.21 -0.88 23.17
N GLY A 201 17.83 -1.05 22.00
CA GLY A 201 18.30 -2.35 21.52
C GLY A 201 17.24 -3.15 20.77
N VAL A 202 16.19 -2.47 20.23
CA VAL A 202 15.25 -3.05 19.29
C VAL A 202 15.83 -2.94 17.88
N GLU A 203 15.84 -4.05 17.15
CA GLU A 203 16.35 -4.12 15.79
C GLU A 203 15.22 -3.95 14.76
N THR A 204 15.60 -3.63 13.52
CA THR A 204 14.65 -3.46 12.40
C THR A 204 15.09 -4.27 11.20
N ALA A 205 14.13 -4.91 10.52
CA ALA A 205 14.31 -5.56 9.23
C ALA A 205 13.21 -5.14 8.26
N TYR A 206 13.41 -5.38 6.98
CA TYR A 206 12.50 -4.91 5.95
C TYR A 206 12.12 -6.02 4.99
N VAL A 207 10.85 -6.04 4.66
CA VAL A 207 10.30 -6.77 3.51
C VAL A 207 9.83 -5.75 2.48
N THR A 208 9.64 -6.15 1.23
CA THR A 208 8.97 -5.34 0.23
C THR A 208 7.72 -6.06 -0.24
N LEU A 209 6.57 -5.42 -0.08
CA LEU A 209 5.32 -5.87 -0.68
C LEU A 209 4.65 -4.66 -1.33
N HIS A 210 4.47 -4.69 -2.64
CA HIS A 210 3.79 -3.63 -3.36
C HIS A 210 2.28 -3.83 -3.26
N VAL A 211 1.66 -3.00 -2.43
CA VAL A 211 0.20 -3.03 -2.22
C VAL A 211 -0.49 -2.50 -3.47
N GLY A 212 -1.30 -3.34 -4.11
CA GLY A 212 -2.06 -2.98 -5.30
C GLY A 212 -3.38 -2.27 -4.99
N ALA A 213 -4.04 -1.75 -6.03
CA ALA A 213 -5.35 -1.09 -5.92
C ALA A 213 -6.47 -2.05 -5.49
N GLY A 214 -6.24 -3.35 -5.55
CA GLY A 214 -7.17 -4.36 -5.05
C GLY A 214 -7.52 -4.17 -3.57
N THR A 215 -6.62 -3.57 -2.77
CA THR A 215 -6.87 -3.24 -1.36
C THR A 215 -8.03 -2.26 -1.16
N PHE A 216 -8.37 -1.47 -2.18
CA PHE A 216 -9.49 -0.51 -2.15
C PHE A 216 -10.82 -1.12 -2.61
N GLN A 217 -10.81 -2.36 -3.07
CA GLN A 217 -12.03 -3.00 -3.55
C GLN A 217 -12.80 -3.64 -2.40
N PRO A 218 -14.11 -3.40 -2.31
CA PRO A 218 -14.93 -4.04 -1.29
C PRO A 218 -15.08 -5.54 -1.58
N VAL A 219 -15.17 -6.34 -0.52
CA VAL A 219 -15.55 -7.76 -0.62
C VAL A 219 -17.01 -7.83 -1.09
N ARG A 220 -17.26 -8.52 -2.23
CA ARG A 220 -18.56 -8.58 -2.89
C ARG A 220 -19.25 -9.94 -2.77
N VAL A 221 -18.69 -10.84 -2.00
CA VAL A 221 -19.21 -12.20 -1.78
C VAL A 221 -19.80 -12.33 -0.38
N ASP A 222 -20.85 -13.13 -0.22
CA ASP A 222 -21.48 -13.37 1.08
C ASP A 222 -20.63 -14.30 1.94
N ASP A 223 -20.06 -15.35 1.35
CA ASP A 223 -19.10 -16.25 2.01
C ASP A 223 -17.66 -15.85 1.68
N ILE A 224 -16.88 -15.53 2.73
CA ILE A 224 -15.50 -15.10 2.58
C ILE A 224 -14.60 -16.14 1.91
N ASN A 225 -14.94 -17.44 1.99
CA ASN A 225 -14.19 -18.49 1.30
C ASN A 225 -14.28 -18.40 -0.24
N ASN A 226 -15.30 -17.70 -0.76
CA ASN A 226 -15.45 -17.46 -2.19
C ASN A 226 -14.74 -16.19 -2.66
N HIS A 227 -14.16 -15.41 -1.74
CA HIS A 227 -13.42 -14.20 -2.10
C HIS A 227 -12.07 -14.56 -2.72
N LYS A 228 -11.83 -14.04 -3.93
CA LYS A 228 -10.55 -14.17 -4.61
C LYS A 228 -9.69 -12.95 -4.31
N MET A 229 -8.65 -13.15 -3.53
CA MET A 229 -7.66 -12.12 -3.25
C MET A 229 -6.84 -11.78 -4.49
N HIS A 230 -6.50 -10.52 -4.65
CA HIS A 230 -5.57 -10.09 -5.68
C HIS A 230 -4.14 -10.56 -5.35
N SER A 231 -3.40 -10.94 -6.39
CA SER A 231 -1.98 -11.25 -6.26
C SER A 231 -1.18 -9.95 -6.18
N GLU A 232 -0.22 -9.90 -5.28
CA GLU A 232 0.70 -8.79 -5.12
C GLU A 232 2.15 -9.29 -5.21
N TRP A 233 3.04 -8.40 -5.62
CA TRP A 233 4.46 -8.71 -5.65
C TRP A 233 5.07 -8.50 -4.28
N LEU A 234 5.84 -9.47 -3.80
CA LEU A 234 6.60 -9.33 -2.55
C LEU A 234 8.00 -9.92 -2.68
N GLU A 235 8.87 -9.45 -1.79
CA GLU A 235 10.23 -9.95 -1.61
C GLU A 235 10.58 -9.93 -0.12
N VAL A 236 11.15 -11.04 0.35
CA VAL A 236 11.82 -11.17 1.64
C VAL A 236 13.26 -11.54 1.30
N ASP A 237 14.20 -10.66 1.57
CA ASP A 237 15.61 -10.88 1.27
C ASP A 237 16.33 -11.67 2.37
N GLU A 238 17.54 -12.16 2.06
CA GLU A 238 18.39 -12.93 2.98
C GLU A 238 18.71 -12.14 4.26
N VAL A 239 18.88 -10.82 4.14
CA VAL A 239 19.18 -9.95 5.30
C VAL A 239 18.02 -9.98 6.30
N CYS A 240 16.79 -9.95 5.80
CA CYS A 240 15.59 -10.04 6.65
C CYS A 240 15.49 -11.44 7.31
N VAL A 241 15.75 -12.50 6.54
CA VAL A 241 15.72 -13.90 7.05
C VAL A 241 16.75 -14.09 8.15
N ASP A 242 17.98 -13.63 7.94
CA ASP A 242 19.05 -13.74 8.94
C ASP A 242 18.77 -12.93 10.20
N ALA A 243 18.21 -11.73 10.06
CA ALA A 243 17.76 -10.93 11.20
C ALA A 243 16.68 -11.65 12.03
N ILE A 244 15.72 -12.30 11.37
CA ILE A 244 14.68 -13.10 12.04
C ILE A 244 15.30 -14.30 12.77
N ARG A 245 16.21 -15.02 12.13
CA ARG A 245 16.91 -16.17 12.73
C ARG A 245 17.69 -15.73 13.96
N THR A 246 18.51 -14.70 13.83
CA THR A 246 19.31 -14.14 14.93
C THR A 246 18.44 -13.66 16.10
N CYS A 247 17.33 -12.99 15.80
CA CYS A 247 16.35 -12.57 16.83
C CYS A 247 15.79 -13.76 17.61
N ARG A 248 15.40 -14.83 16.92
CA ARG A 248 14.87 -16.06 17.55
C ARG A 248 15.92 -16.78 18.38
N GLU A 249 17.15 -16.90 17.89
CA GLU A 249 18.26 -17.56 18.61
C GLU A 249 18.59 -16.89 19.95
N ARG A 250 18.48 -15.55 20.04
CA ARG A 250 18.66 -14.80 21.30
C ARG A 250 17.40 -14.74 22.19
N GLY A 251 16.28 -15.36 21.78
CA GLY A 251 15.01 -15.38 22.50
C GLY A 251 14.19 -14.09 22.37
N GLY A 252 14.48 -13.23 21.39
CA GLY A 252 13.73 -12.03 21.08
C GLY A 252 12.42 -12.34 20.31
N ARG A 253 11.53 -11.36 20.30
CA ARG A 253 10.26 -11.47 19.55
C ARG A 253 10.41 -10.87 18.15
N VAL A 254 9.86 -11.53 17.14
CA VAL A 254 9.68 -10.98 15.80
C VAL A 254 8.30 -10.33 15.73
N ILE A 255 8.26 -9.03 15.52
CA ILE A 255 7.04 -8.21 15.54
C ILE A 255 6.82 -7.65 14.13
N ALA A 256 5.79 -8.14 13.45
CA ALA A 256 5.42 -7.65 12.13
C ALA A 256 4.61 -6.35 12.23
N VAL A 257 5.08 -5.30 11.55
CA VAL A 257 4.40 -4.00 11.50
C VAL A 257 3.47 -3.94 10.30
N GLY A 258 2.18 -4.12 10.57
CA GLY A 258 1.11 -4.12 9.57
C GLY A 258 0.87 -5.49 8.92
N THR A 259 -0.31 -5.62 8.34
CA THR A 259 -0.77 -6.87 7.69
C THR A 259 0.08 -7.23 6.47
N THR A 260 0.68 -6.27 5.79
CA THR A 260 1.59 -6.50 4.66
C THR A 260 2.88 -7.21 5.09
N SER A 261 3.45 -6.84 6.24
CA SER A 261 4.61 -7.53 6.82
C SER A 261 4.24 -8.94 7.28
N VAL A 262 3.08 -9.11 7.97
CA VAL A 262 2.57 -10.44 8.33
C VAL A 262 2.44 -11.31 7.10
N ARG A 263 1.76 -10.83 6.07
CA ARG A 263 1.53 -11.54 4.82
C ARG A 263 2.83 -11.97 4.14
N SER A 264 3.82 -11.07 4.08
CA SER A 264 5.13 -11.38 3.49
C SER A 264 5.84 -12.50 4.26
N LEU A 265 5.86 -12.41 5.58
CA LEU A 265 6.51 -13.40 6.45
C LEU A 265 5.81 -14.77 6.42
N GLU A 266 4.47 -14.80 6.50
CA GLU A 266 3.69 -16.04 6.41
C GLU A 266 3.87 -16.73 5.06
N THR A 267 3.98 -15.94 3.98
CA THR A 267 4.24 -16.50 2.66
C THR A 267 5.64 -17.08 2.54
N ALA A 268 6.65 -16.34 3.01
CA ALA A 268 8.02 -16.83 3.01
C ALA A 268 8.21 -18.06 3.91
N ALA A 269 7.36 -18.21 4.95
CA ALA A 269 7.38 -19.35 5.87
C ALA A 269 6.46 -20.51 5.45
N ALA A 270 5.81 -20.47 4.29
CA ALA A 270 4.84 -21.50 3.86
C ALA A 270 5.46 -22.92 3.75
N SER A 271 6.78 -23.03 3.59
CA SER A 271 7.53 -24.30 3.62
C SER A 271 7.93 -24.78 5.02
N GLY A 272 7.54 -24.05 6.09
CA GLY A 272 7.87 -24.36 7.50
C GLY A 272 8.99 -23.52 8.11
N GLU A 273 9.85 -22.92 7.29
CA GLU A 273 10.89 -21.94 7.69
C GLU A 273 10.81 -20.72 6.79
N VAL A 274 11.20 -19.57 7.31
CA VAL A 274 11.28 -18.35 6.48
C VAL A 274 12.42 -18.54 5.50
N ALA A 275 12.09 -18.60 4.20
CA ALA A 275 13.05 -18.73 3.12
C ALA A 275 13.31 -17.36 2.47
N ASP A 276 14.53 -17.16 1.99
CA ASP A 276 14.94 -15.99 1.21
C ASP A 276 14.49 -16.11 -0.26
N GLY A 277 14.54 -14.99 -0.96
CA GLY A 277 14.37 -14.93 -2.42
C GLY A 277 12.98 -15.26 -2.93
N CYS A 278 11.96 -15.19 -2.09
CA CYS A 278 10.61 -15.52 -2.51
C CYS A 278 9.97 -14.39 -3.33
N LEU A 279 10.10 -14.48 -4.65
CA LEU A 279 9.21 -13.81 -5.60
C LEU A 279 7.90 -14.58 -5.62
N SER A 280 6.90 -14.12 -4.89
CA SER A 280 5.59 -14.76 -4.91
C SER A 280 4.50 -13.80 -5.36
N LEU A 281 3.82 -14.18 -6.42
CA LEU A 281 2.48 -13.71 -6.73
C LEU A 281 1.54 -14.46 -5.79
N ILE A 282 1.13 -13.82 -4.69
CA ILE A 282 0.36 -14.51 -3.66
C ILE A 282 -1.12 -14.39 -3.90
N HIS A 283 -1.77 -15.55 -3.90
CA HIS A 283 -3.16 -15.68 -3.56
C HIS A 283 -3.25 -16.06 -2.06
N ILE A 284 -3.69 -15.14 -1.25
CA ILE A 284 -4.15 -15.47 0.10
C ILE A 284 -5.66 -15.59 0.06
#